data_8830e41cb3665f09acb1d9a4c9b52895
#
_entry.id   8830e41cb3665f09acb1d9a4c9b52895
#
_cell.length_a   1.000
_cell.length_b   1.000
_cell.length_c   1.000
_cell.angle_alpha   90.00
_cell.angle_beta   90.00
_cell.angle_gamma   90.00
#
_symmetry.space_group_name_H-M   'P 1'
#
loop_
_entity.id
_entity.type
_entity.pdbx_description
1 polymer ?
#
loop_
_entity_poly.entity_id
_entity_poly.type
_entity_poly.pdbx_seq_one_letter_code
_entity_poly.pdbx_strand_id
1 'polypeptide(L)'
;MLTCYSGLAQQDAQYTQYMYNTININPAYAGSRGVMSIFGLHRTQWVGIEGAPTTNAFSLNTPINNSNLGVGLSFVNDKIGPTNDNTISADVSYTVQMSETYKLSFGVKGSGNFFSLDKGKLNPQVAADNHLQDVNSDFSPNLGAGIYLHSDKLYLGMSVPNFLQDKKYNDNQYAVFQERMNFYFIGGYVFDISPSIKFKPAFLTKVVTGSPLQVDASANFLFFDKLMLGGAYRWDAAVSALAGFQVTDGLFIGYSYDMETTKLRHYSSGSHEVFLRFELFNKVSKMVSPRFF
;
A
#
# COMPACT_ATOMS: atom_id res chain seq x y z
N MET A 1 -36.12 8.45 16.28
CA MET A 1 -35.70 8.64 14.89
C MET A 1 -34.35 7.96 14.74
N LEU A 2 -34.34 6.69 14.28
CA LEU A 2 -33.10 5.93 14.02
C LEU A 2 -32.50 6.46 12.73
N THR A 3 -31.41 7.19 12.80
CA THR A 3 -30.56 7.48 11.65
C THR A 3 -29.74 6.22 11.35
N CYS A 4 -30.17 5.42 10.38
CA CYS A 4 -29.31 4.42 9.76
C CYS A 4 -28.16 5.17 9.05
N TYR A 5 -26.99 5.19 9.65
CA TYR A 5 -25.75 5.46 8.93
C TYR A 5 -25.49 4.25 8.05
N SER A 6 -25.69 4.41 6.75
CA SER A 6 -25.22 3.45 5.74
C SER A 6 -23.69 3.47 5.77
N GLY A 7 -23.10 2.55 6.52
CA GLY A 7 -21.65 2.31 6.54
C GLY A 7 -21.22 1.65 5.24
N LEU A 8 -21.02 2.43 4.18
CA LEU A 8 -20.34 1.97 2.97
C LEU A 8 -18.83 2.18 3.18
N ALA A 9 -18.21 1.28 3.93
CA ALA A 9 -16.82 1.39 4.33
C ALA A 9 -15.96 0.26 3.75
N GLN A 10 -16.03 0.04 2.45
CA GLN A 10 -14.98 -0.74 1.79
C GLN A 10 -13.92 0.24 1.25
N GLN A 11 -12.71 0.15 1.81
CA GLN A 11 -11.55 0.93 1.43
C GLN A 11 -10.49 -0.03 0.88
N ASP A 12 -9.66 0.46 -0.06
CA ASP A 12 -8.49 -0.28 -0.55
C ASP A 12 -7.62 -0.78 0.62
N ALA A 13 -6.95 -1.91 0.41
CA ALA A 13 -6.02 -2.50 1.36
C ALA A 13 -5.04 -1.46 1.93
N GLN A 14 -4.89 -1.47 3.25
CA GLN A 14 -4.03 -0.52 3.96
C GLN A 14 -2.80 -1.23 4.51
N TYR A 15 -1.64 -0.60 4.32
CA TYR A 15 -0.35 -1.08 4.77
C TYR A 15 0.19 -0.17 5.88
N THR A 16 0.76 -0.76 6.91
CA THR A 16 1.45 0.02 7.96
C THR A 16 2.81 0.49 7.45
N GLN A 17 3.44 -0.32 6.60
CA GLN A 17 4.75 -0.04 6.03
C GLN A 17 4.64 0.47 4.57
N TYR A 18 3.69 1.38 4.31
CA TYR A 18 3.42 1.97 2.99
C TYR A 18 4.66 2.59 2.32
N MET A 19 5.61 3.10 3.10
CA MET A 19 6.83 3.72 2.61
C MET A 19 7.78 2.72 1.93
N TYR A 20 7.60 1.41 2.13
CA TYR A 20 8.38 0.37 1.46
C TYR A 20 7.68 -0.21 0.22
N ASN A 21 6.38 0.04 0.07
CA ASN A 21 5.56 -0.41 -1.06
C ASN A 21 4.86 0.77 -1.76
N THR A 22 5.58 1.86 -1.94
CA THR A 22 5.05 3.10 -2.51
C THR A 22 4.49 2.93 -3.91
N ILE A 23 5.00 1.98 -4.71
CA ILE A 23 4.51 1.73 -6.07
C ILE A 23 3.03 1.34 -6.12
N ASN A 24 2.51 0.67 -5.10
CA ASN A 24 1.09 0.28 -5.07
C ASN A 24 0.17 1.51 -5.02
N ILE A 25 0.61 2.58 -4.37
CA ILE A 25 -0.17 3.80 -4.22
C ILE A 25 0.22 4.91 -5.20
N ASN A 26 1.47 4.92 -5.71
CA ASN A 26 1.97 5.99 -6.61
C ASN A 26 2.79 5.43 -7.76
N PRO A 27 2.27 5.45 -9.00
CA PRO A 27 2.98 4.93 -10.18
C PRO A 27 4.28 5.69 -10.51
N ALA A 28 4.38 6.96 -10.12
CA ALA A 28 5.58 7.76 -10.34
C ALA A 28 6.81 7.28 -9.53
N TYR A 29 6.60 6.36 -8.58
CA TYR A 29 7.67 5.71 -7.84
C TYR A 29 8.44 4.67 -8.66
N ALA A 30 7.87 4.15 -9.75
CA ALA A 30 8.51 3.11 -10.57
C ALA A 30 9.92 3.51 -11.00
N GLY A 31 10.92 2.66 -10.77
CA GLY A 31 12.32 2.91 -11.11
C GLY A 31 13.05 3.99 -10.28
N SER A 32 12.37 4.67 -9.35
CA SER A 32 12.97 5.75 -8.56
C SER A 32 14.14 5.29 -7.68
N ARG A 33 14.21 4.00 -7.36
CA ARG A 33 15.30 3.41 -6.57
C ARG A 33 16.62 3.29 -7.33
N GLY A 34 16.59 3.43 -8.66
CA GLY A 34 17.79 3.34 -9.51
C GLY A 34 18.29 1.91 -9.72
N VAL A 35 17.65 0.90 -9.13
CA VAL A 35 17.94 -0.53 -9.26
C VAL A 35 16.65 -1.31 -9.40
N MET A 36 16.73 -2.57 -9.85
CA MET A 36 15.58 -3.46 -9.82
C MET A 36 15.25 -3.81 -8.37
N SER A 37 14.02 -3.55 -7.97
CA SER A 37 13.49 -3.85 -6.64
C SER A 37 12.31 -4.80 -6.75
N ILE A 38 12.37 -5.86 -5.98
CA ILE A 38 11.31 -6.86 -5.81
C ILE A 38 10.82 -6.74 -4.37
N PHE A 39 9.51 -6.67 -4.19
CA PHE A 39 8.88 -6.53 -2.89
C PHE A 39 7.76 -7.56 -2.72
N GLY A 40 7.69 -8.17 -1.55
CA GLY A 40 6.62 -9.08 -1.16
C GLY A 40 6.15 -8.76 0.25
N LEU A 41 4.84 -8.74 0.48
CA LEU A 41 4.21 -8.42 1.76
C LEU A 41 3.06 -9.37 2.05
N HIS A 42 2.97 -9.80 3.31
CA HIS A 42 1.82 -10.49 3.87
C HIS A 42 1.33 -9.74 5.10
N ARG A 43 0.02 -9.47 5.15
CA ARG A 43 -0.64 -8.81 6.27
C ARG A 43 -1.86 -9.60 6.71
N THR A 44 -1.94 -9.88 8.01
CA THR A 44 -3.13 -10.43 8.66
C THR A 44 -3.65 -9.39 9.63
N GLN A 45 -4.86 -8.90 9.39
CA GLN A 45 -5.49 -7.90 10.24
C GLN A 45 -6.40 -8.55 11.28
N TRP A 46 -6.59 -7.90 12.41
CA TRP A 46 -7.56 -8.22 13.46
C TRP A 46 -7.56 -9.71 13.86
N VAL A 47 -6.39 -10.22 14.19
CA VAL A 47 -6.22 -11.62 14.57
C VAL A 47 -7.18 -12.02 15.71
N GLY A 48 -7.89 -13.13 15.53
CA GLY A 48 -8.93 -13.62 16.44
C GLY A 48 -10.35 -13.33 15.97
N ILE A 49 -10.54 -12.51 14.93
CA ILE A 49 -11.85 -12.25 14.33
C ILE A 49 -12.03 -13.15 13.10
N GLU A 50 -13.11 -13.91 13.05
CA GLU A 50 -13.44 -14.74 11.89
C GLU A 50 -13.76 -13.87 10.66
N GLY A 51 -13.20 -14.22 9.49
CA GLY A 51 -13.34 -13.44 8.27
C GLY A 51 -12.53 -12.15 8.24
N ALA A 52 -11.62 -11.92 9.17
CA ALA A 52 -10.76 -10.76 9.21
C ALA A 52 -9.89 -10.64 7.94
N PRO A 53 -9.49 -9.42 7.54
CA PRO A 53 -8.77 -9.17 6.30
C PRO A 53 -7.40 -9.84 6.27
N THR A 54 -7.05 -10.39 5.11
CA THR A 54 -5.71 -10.90 4.81
C THR A 54 -5.28 -10.34 3.46
N THR A 55 -4.15 -9.65 3.43
CA THR A 55 -3.63 -9.00 2.24
C THR A 55 -2.27 -9.59 1.87
N ASN A 56 -2.10 -9.94 0.61
CA ASN A 56 -0.83 -10.30 0.02
C ASN A 56 -0.51 -9.30 -1.09
N ALA A 57 0.68 -8.72 -1.08
CA ALA A 57 1.14 -7.83 -2.11
C ALA A 57 2.49 -8.26 -2.65
N PHE A 58 2.63 -8.17 -3.95
CA PHE A 58 3.89 -8.40 -4.65
C PHE A 58 4.11 -7.26 -5.63
N SER A 59 5.32 -6.73 -5.71
CA SER A 59 5.68 -5.76 -6.74
C SER A 59 7.12 -5.93 -7.22
N LEU A 60 7.32 -5.56 -8.48
CA LEU A 60 8.62 -5.48 -9.12
C LEU A 60 8.70 -4.13 -9.84
N ASN A 61 9.77 -3.39 -9.62
CA ASN A 61 10.00 -2.16 -10.39
C ASN A 61 11.48 -1.97 -10.70
N THR A 62 11.75 -1.32 -11.82
CA THR A 62 13.12 -1.10 -12.31
C THR A 62 13.19 0.15 -13.17
N PRO A 63 14.31 0.92 -13.11
CA PRO A 63 14.59 1.90 -14.14
C PRO A 63 14.93 1.19 -15.45
N ILE A 64 14.59 1.81 -16.59
CA ILE A 64 15.06 1.36 -17.90
C ILE A 64 16.42 2.00 -18.15
N ASN A 65 17.44 1.17 -18.37
CA ASN A 65 18.81 1.63 -18.58
C ASN A 65 18.92 2.64 -19.72
N ASN A 66 19.75 3.65 -19.53
CA ASN A 66 20.00 4.75 -20.49
C ASN A 66 18.74 5.54 -20.88
N SER A 67 17.72 5.55 -20.04
CA SER A 67 16.51 6.35 -20.24
C SER A 67 16.05 7.00 -18.93
N ASN A 68 15.14 7.95 -19.05
CA ASN A 68 14.47 8.56 -17.91
C ASN A 68 13.20 7.79 -17.50
N LEU A 69 13.00 6.59 -18.04
CA LEU A 69 11.82 5.78 -17.82
C LEU A 69 12.04 4.77 -16.68
N GLY A 70 10.99 4.57 -15.91
CA GLY A 70 10.87 3.46 -14.96
C GLY A 70 9.62 2.65 -15.27
N VAL A 71 9.67 1.36 -14.99
CA VAL A 71 8.52 0.46 -15.15
C VAL A 71 8.30 -0.34 -13.89
N GLY A 72 7.05 -0.75 -13.67
CA GLY A 72 6.66 -1.55 -12.54
C GLY A 72 5.51 -2.48 -12.86
N LEU A 73 5.46 -3.58 -12.12
CA LEU A 73 4.36 -4.54 -12.11
C LEU A 73 4.00 -4.81 -10.65
N SER A 74 2.71 -4.89 -10.35
CA SER A 74 2.23 -5.18 -9.01
C SER A 74 1.06 -6.14 -9.06
N PHE A 75 0.97 -6.97 -8.02
CA PHE A 75 -0.16 -7.85 -7.76
C PHE A 75 -0.55 -7.69 -6.29
N VAL A 76 -1.84 -7.47 -6.05
CA VAL A 76 -2.41 -7.41 -4.70
C VAL A 76 -3.59 -8.36 -4.64
N ASN A 77 -3.60 -9.23 -3.64
CA ASN A 77 -4.72 -10.06 -3.27
C ASN A 77 -5.22 -9.61 -1.90
N ASP A 78 -6.45 -9.18 -1.82
CA ASP A 78 -7.12 -8.79 -0.57
C ASP A 78 -8.35 -9.63 -0.33
N LYS A 79 -8.41 -10.31 0.81
CA LYS A 79 -9.49 -11.21 1.16
C LYS A 79 -10.13 -10.77 2.46
N ILE A 80 -11.44 -10.50 2.44
CA ILE A 80 -12.21 -10.05 3.59
C ILE A 80 -13.49 -10.86 3.66
N GLY A 81 -13.60 -11.76 4.65
CA GLY A 81 -14.77 -12.64 4.80
C GLY A 81 -15.06 -13.43 3.53
N PRO A 82 -16.23 -13.21 2.90
CA PRO A 82 -16.63 -13.90 1.67
C PRO A 82 -16.04 -13.28 0.39
N THR A 83 -15.45 -12.08 0.48
CA THR A 83 -14.93 -11.38 -0.69
C THR A 83 -13.46 -11.71 -0.92
N ASN A 84 -13.07 -11.77 -2.19
CA ASN A 84 -11.68 -11.91 -2.62
C ASN A 84 -11.45 -10.97 -3.80
N ASP A 85 -10.52 -10.06 -3.62
CA ASP A 85 -10.16 -8.99 -4.55
C ASP A 85 -8.72 -9.21 -5.03
N ASN A 86 -8.53 -9.31 -6.35
CA ASN A 86 -7.23 -9.50 -6.97
C ASN A 86 -6.98 -8.37 -7.95
N THR A 87 -5.99 -7.55 -7.68
CA THR A 87 -5.60 -6.45 -8.55
C THR A 87 -4.23 -6.72 -9.17
N ILE A 88 -4.15 -6.62 -10.49
CA ILE A 88 -2.91 -6.63 -11.27
C ILE A 88 -2.71 -5.23 -11.84
N SER A 89 -1.51 -4.66 -11.69
CA SER A 89 -1.20 -3.32 -12.20
C SER A 89 0.13 -3.29 -12.95
N ALA A 90 0.18 -2.43 -13.95
CA ALA A 90 1.42 -2.06 -14.65
C ALA A 90 1.61 -0.53 -14.54
N ASP A 91 2.83 -0.13 -14.22
CA ASP A 91 3.21 1.26 -13.98
C ASP A 91 4.31 1.68 -14.95
N VAL A 92 4.20 2.90 -15.46
CA VAL A 92 5.26 3.56 -16.24
C VAL A 92 5.50 4.94 -15.64
N SER A 93 6.75 5.28 -15.42
CA SER A 93 7.17 6.59 -14.93
C SER A 93 8.17 7.27 -15.87
N TYR A 94 8.17 8.58 -15.87
CA TYR A 94 9.17 9.42 -16.52
C TYR A 94 9.78 10.38 -15.50
N THR A 95 11.09 10.36 -15.34
CA THR A 95 11.83 11.13 -14.32
C THR A 95 12.59 12.27 -14.96
N VAL A 96 12.39 13.48 -14.47
CA VAL A 96 13.09 14.70 -14.87
C VAL A 96 14.05 15.10 -13.77
N GLN A 97 15.29 15.41 -14.14
CA GLN A 97 16.26 15.99 -13.21
C GLN A 97 15.94 17.48 -13.03
N MET A 98 15.49 17.88 -11.84
CA MET A 98 15.13 19.26 -11.51
C MET A 98 16.34 20.09 -11.07
N SER A 99 17.28 19.44 -10.36
CA SER A 99 18.54 20.01 -9.90
C SER A 99 19.57 18.90 -9.71
N GLU A 100 20.77 19.21 -9.27
CA GLU A 100 21.77 18.18 -8.94
C GLU A 100 21.29 17.18 -7.90
N THR A 101 20.37 17.60 -7.01
CA THR A 101 19.90 16.78 -5.88
C THR A 101 18.49 16.23 -6.10
N TYR A 102 17.59 16.99 -6.74
CA TYR A 102 16.17 16.66 -6.80
C TYR A 102 15.76 16.14 -8.17
N LYS A 103 14.94 15.10 -8.15
CA LYS A 103 14.29 14.47 -9.30
C LYS A 103 12.79 14.55 -9.15
N LEU A 104 12.08 14.81 -10.24
CA LEU A 104 10.63 14.82 -10.32
C LEU A 104 10.19 13.73 -11.29
N SER A 105 9.39 12.79 -10.83
CA SER A 105 8.84 11.71 -11.63
C SER A 105 7.34 11.91 -11.82
N PHE A 106 6.86 11.66 -13.02
CA PHE A 106 5.46 11.55 -13.39
C PHE A 106 5.18 10.09 -13.70
N GLY A 107 4.05 9.55 -13.26
CA GLY A 107 3.74 8.15 -13.50
C GLY A 107 2.28 7.95 -13.90
N VAL A 108 2.06 6.91 -14.69
CA VAL A 108 0.75 6.40 -15.05
C VAL A 108 0.65 4.93 -14.69
N LYS A 109 -0.54 4.51 -14.28
CA LYS A 109 -0.88 3.13 -13.90
C LYS A 109 -2.03 2.64 -14.77
N GLY A 110 -1.91 1.43 -15.28
CA GLY A 110 -3.03 0.65 -15.78
C GLY A 110 -3.25 -0.53 -14.86
N SER A 111 -4.47 -0.78 -14.44
CA SER A 111 -4.80 -1.91 -13.56
C SER A 111 -6.06 -2.63 -14.00
N GLY A 112 -6.13 -3.90 -13.62
CA GLY A 112 -7.31 -4.74 -13.75
C GLY A 112 -7.62 -5.38 -12.41
N ASN A 113 -8.84 -5.22 -11.96
CA ASN A 113 -9.36 -5.77 -10.73
C ASN A 113 -10.28 -6.96 -11.04
N PHE A 114 -10.10 -8.06 -10.32
CA PHE A 114 -10.92 -9.28 -10.39
C PHE A 114 -11.56 -9.51 -9.04
N PHE A 115 -12.81 -9.07 -8.91
CA PHE A 115 -13.57 -9.20 -7.67
C PHE A 115 -14.42 -10.48 -7.69
N SER A 116 -14.41 -11.22 -6.58
CA SER A 116 -15.29 -12.37 -6.38
C SER A 116 -15.92 -12.36 -4.99
N LEU A 117 -17.14 -12.87 -4.89
CA LEU A 117 -17.89 -13.02 -3.65
C LEU A 117 -18.46 -14.43 -3.56
N ASP A 118 -18.07 -15.16 -2.52
CA ASP A 118 -18.51 -16.53 -2.23
C ASP A 118 -19.72 -16.49 -1.28
N LYS A 119 -20.91 -16.70 -1.84
CA LYS A 119 -22.18 -16.76 -1.11
C LYS A 119 -22.18 -17.85 -0.02
N GLY A 120 -21.49 -18.98 -0.28
CA GLY A 120 -21.43 -20.10 0.68
C GLY A 120 -20.80 -19.72 2.02
N LYS A 121 -20.05 -18.63 2.07
CA LYS A 121 -19.45 -18.07 3.30
C LYS A 121 -20.31 -17.01 3.98
N LEU A 122 -21.40 -16.60 3.34
CA LEU A 122 -22.41 -15.77 3.98
C LEU A 122 -23.31 -16.67 4.82
N ASN A 123 -23.69 -16.21 5.99
CA ASN A 123 -24.66 -16.90 6.86
C ASN A 123 -26.01 -16.16 6.77
N PRO A 124 -26.79 -16.36 5.69
CA PRO A 124 -28.02 -15.62 5.49
C PRO A 124 -29.08 -16.04 6.52
N GLN A 125 -29.74 -15.07 7.15
CA GLN A 125 -30.86 -15.35 8.06
C GLN A 125 -32.02 -16.05 7.37
N VAL A 126 -32.12 -15.92 6.03
CA VAL A 126 -33.09 -16.59 5.17
C VAL A 126 -32.33 -17.43 4.15
N ALA A 127 -32.41 -18.74 4.25
CA ALA A 127 -31.66 -19.67 3.39
C ALA A 127 -31.97 -19.56 1.87
N ALA A 128 -33.06 -18.92 1.51
CA ALA A 128 -33.53 -18.72 0.13
C ALA A 128 -33.56 -17.24 -0.28
N ASP A 129 -32.64 -16.42 0.21
CA ASP A 129 -32.55 -15.04 -0.25
C ASP A 129 -31.97 -14.99 -1.67
N ASN A 130 -32.89 -14.84 -2.64
CA ASN A 130 -32.54 -14.73 -4.06
C ASN A 130 -31.78 -13.44 -4.41
N HIS A 131 -31.63 -12.50 -3.46
CA HIS A 131 -30.85 -11.28 -3.64
C HIS A 131 -29.35 -11.49 -3.37
N LEU A 132 -28.97 -12.59 -2.71
CA LEU A 132 -27.59 -12.97 -2.47
C LEU A 132 -27.16 -14.01 -3.51
N GLN A 133 -26.38 -13.60 -4.49
CA GLN A 133 -25.81 -14.48 -5.51
C GLN A 133 -24.28 -14.45 -5.47
N ASP A 134 -23.66 -15.53 -5.94
CA ASP A 134 -22.21 -15.56 -6.14
C ASP A 134 -21.82 -14.53 -7.21
N VAL A 135 -20.76 -13.76 -6.94
CA VAL A 135 -20.12 -12.94 -7.96
C VAL A 135 -18.83 -13.65 -8.37
N ASN A 136 -18.87 -14.24 -9.56
CA ASN A 136 -17.74 -14.96 -10.11
C ASN A 136 -16.89 -14.03 -10.99
N SER A 137 -15.74 -13.60 -10.42
CA SER A 137 -14.67 -12.91 -11.14
C SER A 137 -15.14 -11.74 -12.03
N ASP A 138 -15.79 -10.75 -11.41
CA ASP A 138 -16.14 -9.52 -12.10
C ASP A 138 -14.89 -8.67 -12.36
N PHE A 139 -14.61 -8.35 -13.63
CA PHE A 139 -13.43 -7.64 -14.07
C PHE A 139 -13.71 -6.13 -14.21
N SER A 140 -12.86 -5.32 -13.58
CA SER A 140 -12.89 -3.86 -13.71
C SER A 140 -11.52 -3.33 -14.11
N PRO A 141 -11.38 -2.71 -15.28
CA PRO A 141 -10.18 -1.97 -15.63
C PRO A 141 -10.13 -0.64 -14.88
N ASN A 142 -8.94 -0.18 -14.55
CA ASN A 142 -8.73 1.13 -13.95
C ASN A 142 -7.46 1.80 -14.49
N LEU A 143 -7.40 3.12 -14.34
CA LEU A 143 -6.26 3.96 -14.69
C LEU A 143 -5.90 4.83 -13.50
N GLY A 144 -4.62 5.14 -13.36
CA GLY A 144 -4.15 6.02 -12.30
C GLY A 144 -2.99 6.89 -12.76
N ALA A 145 -2.70 7.91 -11.98
CA ALA A 145 -1.55 8.78 -12.20
C ALA A 145 -0.96 9.25 -10.88
N GLY A 146 0.29 9.73 -10.95
CA GLY A 146 0.96 10.27 -9.79
C GLY A 146 2.14 11.14 -10.16
N ILE A 147 2.58 11.90 -9.17
CA ILE A 147 3.79 12.73 -9.18
C ILE A 147 4.63 12.36 -7.98
N TYR A 148 5.94 12.30 -8.14
CA TYR A 148 6.86 11.92 -7.07
C TYR A 148 8.14 12.75 -7.16
N LEU A 149 8.32 13.69 -6.22
CA LEU A 149 9.55 14.44 -6.02
C LEU A 149 10.44 13.68 -5.06
N HIS A 150 11.69 13.43 -5.43
CA HIS A 150 12.60 12.70 -4.56
C HIS A 150 14.04 13.12 -4.67
N SER A 151 14.78 12.88 -3.61
CA SER A 151 16.23 13.01 -3.51
C SER A 151 16.75 11.84 -2.67
N ASP A 152 18.02 11.87 -2.27
CA ASP A 152 18.56 10.86 -1.36
C ASP A 152 17.97 10.95 0.06
N LYS A 153 17.44 12.12 0.46
CA LYS A 153 16.93 12.37 1.80
C LYS A 153 15.45 12.72 1.89
N LEU A 154 14.88 13.30 0.84
CA LEU A 154 13.49 13.78 0.79
C LEU A 154 12.69 12.99 -0.22
N TYR A 155 11.46 12.69 0.11
CA TYR A 155 10.45 12.36 -0.88
C TYR A 155 9.11 13.03 -0.56
N LEU A 156 8.39 13.42 -1.61
CA LEU A 156 7.03 13.91 -1.57
C LEU A 156 6.28 13.30 -2.76
N GLY A 157 5.11 12.77 -2.54
CA GLY A 157 4.30 12.15 -3.58
C GLY A 157 2.84 12.54 -3.48
N MET A 158 2.21 12.68 -4.62
CA MET A 158 0.77 12.82 -4.76
C MET A 158 0.28 11.89 -5.85
N SER A 159 -0.82 11.17 -5.63
CA SER A 159 -1.32 10.20 -6.59
C SER A 159 -2.80 9.91 -6.45
N VAL A 160 -3.37 9.45 -7.55
CA VAL A 160 -4.68 8.82 -7.65
C VAL A 160 -4.47 7.51 -8.39
N PRO A 161 -4.33 6.37 -7.69
CA PRO A 161 -4.06 5.09 -8.34
C PRO A 161 -5.24 4.54 -9.14
N ASN A 162 -6.47 4.93 -8.81
CA ASN A 162 -7.71 4.48 -9.44
C ASN A 162 -8.61 5.68 -9.73
N PHE A 163 -8.73 6.10 -11.01
CA PHE A 163 -9.62 7.18 -11.44
C PHE A 163 -11.05 6.70 -11.69
N LEU A 164 -11.19 5.47 -12.22
CA LEU A 164 -12.48 4.95 -12.60
C LEU A 164 -13.20 4.44 -11.36
N GLN A 165 -14.44 4.87 -11.21
CA GLN A 165 -15.32 4.44 -10.13
C GLN A 165 -16.26 3.40 -10.69
N ASP A 166 -16.13 2.17 -10.24
CA ASP A 166 -16.99 1.09 -10.66
C ASP A 166 -17.96 0.66 -9.54
N LYS A 167 -19.14 0.22 -9.92
CA LYS A 167 -20.12 -0.35 -9.00
C LYS A 167 -20.34 -1.79 -9.39
N LYS A 168 -19.99 -2.68 -8.49
CA LYS A 168 -20.26 -4.10 -8.65
C LYS A 168 -21.69 -4.38 -8.26
N TYR A 169 -22.45 -4.89 -9.22
CA TYR A 169 -23.83 -5.28 -9.02
C TYR A 169 -23.96 -6.80 -9.06
N ASN A 170 -24.86 -7.35 -8.25
CA ASN A 170 -25.31 -8.72 -8.45
C ASN A 170 -26.29 -8.79 -9.63
N ASP A 171 -26.67 -10.01 -10.08
CA ASP A 171 -27.61 -10.22 -11.19
C ASP A 171 -28.99 -9.57 -10.97
N ASN A 172 -29.34 -9.25 -9.72
CA ASN A 172 -30.56 -8.54 -9.34
C ASN A 172 -30.37 -7.02 -9.26
N GLN A 173 -29.25 -6.47 -9.75
CA GLN A 173 -28.92 -5.04 -9.79
C GLN A 173 -28.76 -4.38 -8.40
N TYR A 174 -28.47 -5.13 -7.35
CA TYR A 174 -28.07 -4.56 -6.06
C TYR A 174 -26.57 -4.29 -6.05
N ALA A 175 -26.19 -3.07 -5.68
CA ALA A 175 -24.77 -2.70 -5.54
C ALA A 175 -24.14 -3.46 -4.36
N VAL A 176 -23.25 -4.39 -4.67
CA VAL A 176 -22.51 -5.20 -3.66
C VAL A 176 -21.24 -4.50 -3.25
N PHE A 177 -20.62 -3.76 -4.18
CA PHE A 177 -19.33 -3.08 -3.97
C PHE A 177 -19.30 -1.80 -4.80
N GLN A 178 -18.64 -0.76 -4.29
CA GLN A 178 -18.40 0.48 -5.02
C GLN A 178 -16.96 0.93 -4.84
N GLU A 179 -16.19 0.91 -5.92
CA GLU A 179 -14.88 1.57 -5.94
C GLU A 179 -15.04 3.08 -5.86
N ARG A 180 -14.17 3.73 -5.07
CA ARG A 180 -14.12 5.19 -4.93
C ARG A 180 -12.74 5.70 -5.26
N MET A 181 -12.67 6.89 -5.81
CA MET A 181 -11.42 7.57 -6.09
C MET A 181 -10.70 7.90 -4.78
N ASN A 182 -9.46 7.45 -4.66
CA ASN A 182 -8.59 7.68 -3.51
C ASN A 182 -7.47 8.65 -3.90
N PHE A 183 -7.33 9.74 -3.15
CA PHE A 183 -6.21 10.66 -3.27
C PHE A 183 -5.19 10.35 -2.18
N TYR A 184 -3.94 10.14 -2.58
CA TYR A 184 -2.83 9.89 -1.65
C TYR A 184 -1.84 11.03 -1.66
N PHE A 185 -1.40 11.42 -0.46
CA PHE A 185 -0.30 12.34 -0.24
C PHE A 185 0.69 11.66 0.68
N ILE A 186 1.93 11.53 0.27
CA ILE A 186 2.98 10.88 1.04
C ILE A 186 4.20 11.78 1.14
N GLY A 187 4.92 11.68 2.23
CA GLY A 187 6.19 12.39 2.37
C GLY A 187 7.03 11.85 3.50
N GLY A 188 8.31 12.11 3.41
CA GLY A 188 9.27 11.77 4.45
C GLY A 188 10.63 12.40 4.20
N TYR A 189 11.38 12.52 5.27
CA TYR A 189 12.73 13.09 5.25
C TYR A 189 13.68 12.25 6.11
N VAL A 190 14.91 12.08 5.65
CA VAL A 190 15.96 11.38 6.39
C VAL A 190 16.93 12.39 7.00
N PHE A 191 16.97 12.42 8.34
CA PHE A 191 17.94 13.18 9.12
C PHE A 191 19.11 12.28 9.52
N ASP A 192 20.33 12.68 9.23
CA ASP A 192 21.52 12.05 9.78
C ASP A 192 21.77 12.59 11.20
N ILE A 193 21.39 11.81 12.22
CA ILE A 193 21.58 12.20 13.63
C ILE A 193 23.04 12.01 14.02
N SER A 194 23.65 10.90 13.57
CA SER A 194 25.06 10.61 13.72
C SER A 194 25.54 9.74 12.55
N PRO A 195 26.85 9.45 12.41
CA PRO A 195 27.35 8.56 11.37
C PRO A 195 26.72 7.15 11.38
N SER A 196 26.18 6.72 12.52
CA SER A 196 25.58 5.39 12.71
C SER A 196 24.08 5.41 12.94
N ILE A 197 23.42 6.60 13.00
CA ILE A 197 22.00 6.71 13.33
C ILE A 197 21.35 7.69 12.37
N LYS A 198 20.33 7.20 11.65
CA LYS A 198 19.45 8.03 10.81
C LYS A 198 18.04 8.02 11.38
N PHE A 199 17.35 9.14 11.28
CA PHE A 199 15.95 9.30 11.68
C PHE A 199 15.09 9.67 10.48
N LYS A 200 13.99 8.94 10.29
CA LYS A 200 13.04 9.20 9.21
C LYS A 200 11.62 9.38 9.75
N PRO A 201 11.15 10.61 9.97
CA PRO A 201 9.73 10.89 10.02
C PRO A 201 9.12 10.75 8.63
N ALA A 202 7.89 10.21 8.57
CA ALA A 202 7.13 10.08 7.34
C ALA A 202 5.64 10.18 7.62
N PHE A 203 4.87 10.54 6.60
CA PHE A 203 3.42 10.59 6.68
C PHE A 203 2.78 10.04 5.39
N LEU A 204 1.58 9.55 5.55
CA LEU A 204 0.64 9.26 4.47
C LEU A 204 -0.71 9.85 4.82
N THR A 205 -1.32 10.54 3.87
CA THR A 205 -2.69 11.02 3.97
C THR A 205 -3.50 10.42 2.83
N LYS A 206 -4.64 9.80 3.16
CA LYS A 206 -5.60 9.25 2.20
C LYS A 206 -6.91 10.01 2.31
N VAL A 207 -7.37 10.55 1.19
CA VAL A 207 -8.64 11.27 1.07
C VAL A 207 -9.56 10.50 0.14
N VAL A 208 -10.72 10.11 0.63
CA VAL A 208 -11.77 9.40 -0.13
C VAL A 208 -13.07 10.15 0.01
N THR A 209 -13.73 10.44 -1.10
CA THR A 209 -15.02 11.16 -1.07
C THR A 209 -16.06 10.39 -0.26
N GLY A 210 -16.60 11.03 0.77
CA GLY A 210 -17.62 10.43 1.64
C GLY A 210 -17.07 9.49 2.72
N SER A 211 -15.76 9.50 2.95
CA SER A 211 -15.10 8.79 4.07
C SER A 211 -14.32 9.76 4.94
N PRO A 212 -14.09 9.47 6.23
CA PRO A 212 -13.22 10.27 7.09
C PRO A 212 -11.80 10.37 6.50
N LEU A 213 -11.15 11.52 6.75
CA LEU A 213 -9.75 11.71 6.41
C LEU A 213 -8.90 10.71 7.19
N GLN A 214 -8.04 9.99 6.49
CA GLN A 214 -7.07 9.11 7.12
C GLN A 214 -5.68 9.75 7.07
N VAL A 215 -5.00 9.76 8.21
CA VAL A 215 -3.63 10.25 8.35
C VAL A 215 -2.82 9.21 9.11
N ASP A 216 -1.73 8.78 8.51
CA ASP A 216 -0.73 7.91 9.13
C ASP A 216 0.56 8.71 9.29
N ALA A 217 1.10 8.78 10.49
CA ALA A 217 2.40 9.38 10.78
C ALA A 217 3.33 8.31 11.34
N SER A 218 4.59 8.30 10.91
CA SER A 218 5.58 7.35 11.40
C SER A 218 6.91 8.02 11.73
N ALA A 219 7.64 7.42 12.65
CA ALA A 219 8.97 7.83 13.07
C ALA A 219 9.87 6.58 13.13
N ASN A 220 10.88 6.53 12.28
CA ASN A 220 11.73 5.36 12.14
C ASN A 220 13.20 5.75 12.36
N PHE A 221 13.94 4.92 13.09
CA PHE A 221 15.37 5.05 13.31
C PHE A 221 16.09 3.90 12.61
N LEU A 222 17.14 4.20 11.89
CA LEU A 222 18.05 3.21 11.28
C LEU A 222 19.38 3.26 12.00
N PHE A 223 19.78 2.13 12.58
CA PHE A 223 21.02 1.97 13.31
C PHE A 223 22.03 1.18 12.48
N PHE A 224 23.24 1.73 12.33
CA PHE A 224 24.38 1.09 11.65
C PHE A 224 24.06 0.63 10.21
N ASP A 225 23.13 1.31 9.53
CA ASP A 225 22.58 0.95 8.22
C ASP A 225 22.02 -0.49 8.13
N LYS A 226 21.66 -1.08 9.28
CA LYS A 226 21.20 -2.47 9.37
C LYS A 226 19.89 -2.66 10.12
N LEU A 227 19.78 -2.12 11.34
CA LEU A 227 18.60 -2.32 12.19
C LEU A 227 17.68 -1.11 12.11
N MET A 228 16.47 -1.29 11.65
CA MET A 228 15.41 -0.28 11.69
C MET A 228 14.46 -0.58 12.84
N LEU A 229 14.20 0.41 13.67
CA LEU A 229 13.16 0.40 14.70
C LEU A 229 12.31 1.66 14.56
N GLY A 230 11.00 1.52 14.70
CA GLY A 230 10.11 2.65 14.55
C GLY A 230 8.76 2.46 15.19
N GLY A 231 7.97 3.52 15.13
CA GLY A 231 6.58 3.54 15.53
C GLY A 231 5.75 4.32 14.52
N ALA A 232 4.47 3.97 14.40
CA ALA A 232 3.52 4.69 13.59
C ALA A 232 2.23 4.90 14.37
N TYR A 233 1.52 5.96 14.01
CA TYR A 233 0.20 6.26 14.51
C TYR A 233 -0.73 6.55 13.34
N ARG A 234 -1.78 5.78 13.26
CA ARG A 234 -2.92 6.02 12.35
C ARG A 234 -4.02 6.69 13.13
N TRP A 235 -4.38 7.90 12.73
CA TRP A 235 -5.38 8.70 13.41
C TRP A 235 -6.68 7.92 13.59
N ASP A 236 -7.16 7.87 14.86
CA ASP A 236 -8.37 7.18 15.30
C ASP A 236 -8.49 5.70 14.87
N ALA A 237 -7.37 5.03 14.63
CA ALA A 237 -7.38 3.63 14.18
C ALA A 237 -6.38 2.76 14.94
N ALA A 238 -5.07 3.02 14.87
CA ALA A 238 -4.07 2.13 15.42
C ALA A 238 -2.77 2.83 15.83
N VAL A 239 -2.06 2.21 16.78
CA VAL A 239 -0.65 2.48 17.09
C VAL A 239 0.15 1.26 16.65
N SER A 240 1.28 1.48 15.98
CA SER A 240 2.09 0.41 15.41
C SER A 240 3.54 0.46 15.89
N ALA A 241 4.10 -0.71 16.14
CA ALA A 241 5.54 -0.90 16.32
C ALA A 241 6.12 -1.50 15.05
N LEU A 242 7.26 -0.98 14.59
CA LEU A 242 7.93 -1.39 13.37
C LEU A 242 9.36 -1.84 13.68
N ALA A 243 9.77 -2.94 13.07
CA ALA A 243 11.15 -3.41 13.11
C ALA A 243 11.58 -3.89 11.71
N GLY A 244 12.84 -3.72 11.37
CA GLY A 244 13.37 -4.19 10.09
C GLY A 244 14.87 -4.44 10.18
N PHE A 245 15.35 -5.32 9.32
CA PHE A 245 16.76 -5.70 9.32
C PHE A 245 17.30 -5.87 7.90
N GLN A 246 18.43 -5.23 7.62
CA GLN A 246 19.20 -5.42 6.39
C GLN A 246 20.04 -6.68 6.53
N VAL A 247 19.57 -7.79 5.94
CA VAL A 247 20.21 -9.12 6.04
C VAL A 247 21.46 -9.19 5.17
N THR A 248 21.36 -8.68 3.95
CA THR A 248 22.46 -8.52 3.00
C THR A 248 22.36 -7.16 2.35
N ASP A 249 23.32 -6.74 1.53
CA ASP A 249 23.24 -5.46 0.81
C ASP A 249 21.95 -5.33 -0.04
N GLY A 250 21.40 -6.44 -0.54
CA GLY A 250 20.22 -6.46 -1.36
C GLY A 250 18.94 -6.89 -0.63
N LEU A 251 19.00 -7.54 0.53
CA LEU A 251 17.82 -8.11 1.20
C LEU A 251 17.50 -7.38 2.50
N PHE A 252 16.32 -6.78 2.55
CA PHE A 252 15.75 -6.19 3.75
C PHE A 252 14.47 -6.92 4.15
N ILE A 253 14.34 -7.25 5.44
CA ILE A 253 13.15 -7.88 6.04
C ILE A 253 12.53 -6.89 7.01
N GLY A 254 11.22 -6.71 6.96
CA GLY A 254 10.50 -5.87 7.90
C GLY A 254 9.29 -6.57 8.50
N TYR A 255 8.96 -6.16 9.70
CA TYR A 255 7.80 -6.60 10.47
C TYR A 255 7.14 -5.41 11.13
N SER A 256 5.81 -5.39 11.16
CA SER A 256 5.06 -4.48 12.02
C SER A 256 3.94 -5.20 12.75
N TYR A 257 3.65 -4.67 13.93
CA TYR A 257 2.50 -5.04 14.76
C TYR A 257 1.66 -3.80 15.01
N ASP A 258 0.36 -3.91 14.68
CA ASP A 258 -0.60 -2.83 14.90
C ASP A 258 -1.55 -3.20 16.04
N MET A 259 -1.65 -2.32 17.00
CA MET A 259 -2.62 -2.39 18.08
C MET A 259 -3.74 -1.39 17.80
N GLU A 260 -4.96 -1.90 17.68
CA GLU A 260 -6.15 -1.07 17.48
C GLU A 260 -6.39 -0.15 18.67
N THR A 261 -6.71 1.14 18.38
CA THR A 261 -7.13 2.13 19.40
C THR A 261 -8.64 2.26 19.49
N THR A 262 -9.37 1.65 18.55
CA THR A 262 -10.82 1.62 18.47
C THR A 262 -11.44 0.54 19.37
N LYS A 263 -12.77 0.42 19.34
CA LYS A 263 -13.49 -0.64 20.07
C LYS A 263 -13.10 -2.05 19.61
N LEU A 264 -12.56 -2.20 18.40
CA LEU A 264 -12.10 -3.49 17.87
C LEU A 264 -10.98 -4.12 18.71
N ARG A 265 -10.21 -3.35 19.46
CA ARG A 265 -9.15 -3.86 20.35
C ARG A 265 -9.65 -4.89 21.37
N HIS A 266 -10.94 -4.90 21.69
CA HIS A 266 -11.51 -5.86 22.64
C HIS A 266 -11.79 -7.24 22.03
N TYR A 267 -11.79 -7.32 20.69
CA TYR A 267 -12.12 -8.52 19.92
C TYR A 267 -10.94 -9.04 19.11
N SER A 268 -9.90 -8.23 18.94
CA SER A 268 -8.74 -8.53 18.10
C SER A 268 -7.46 -8.54 18.92
N SER A 269 -6.58 -9.49 18.63
CA SER A 269 -5.21 -9.54 19.16
C SER A 269 -4.22 -8.65 18.36
N GLY A 270 -4.72 -7.70 17.56
CA GLY A 270 -3.93 -6.81 16.72
C GLY A 270 -3.77 -7.32 15.29
N SER A 271 -2.92 -6.63 14.53
CA SER A 271 -2.62 -6.96 13.13
C SER A 271 -1.12 -7.15 12.96
N HIS A 272 -0.75 -8.08 12.08
CA HIS A 272 0.65 -8.41 11.80
C HIS A 272 0.93 -8.18 10.32
N GLU A 273 2.08 -7.57 10.02
CA GLU A 273 2.54 -7.36 8.66
C GLU A 273 4.02 -7.73 8.56
N VAL A 274 4.34 -8.59 7.59
CA VAL A 274 5.73 -9.00 7.28
C VAL A 274 6.00 -8.64 5.84
N PHE A 275 7.16 -8.07 5.55
CA PHE A 275 7.59 -7.86 4.18
C PHE A 275 9.04 -8.22 3.94
N LEU A 276 9.34 -8.47 2.66
CA LEU A 276 10.67 -8.69 2.12
C LEU A 276 10.89 -7.72 0.97
N ARG A 277 12.03 -7.05 0.94
CA ARG A 277 12.47 -6.25 -0.20
C ARG A 277 13.82 -6.77 -0.66
N PHE A 278 13.91 -7.11 -1.94
CA PHE A 278 15.13 -7.58 -2.57
C PHE A 278 15.53 -6.64 -3.71
N GLU A 279 16.75 -6.14 -3.67
CA GLU A 279 17.33 -5.22 -4.65
C GLU A 279 18.49 -5.87 -5.38
N LEU A 280 18.42 -5.82 -6.72
CA LEU A 280 19.46 -6.34 -7.59
C LEU A 280 20.36 -5.19 -8.05
N PHE A 281 21.59 -5.16 -7.53
CA PHE A 281 22.59 -4.17 -7.92
C PHE A 281 23.39 -4.68 -9.14
N ASN A 282 23.46 -3.86 -10.19
CA ASN A 282 24.41 -4.11 -11.27
C ASN A 282 25.85 -3.85 -10.76
N LYS A 283 26.79 -4.71 -11.12
CA LYS A 283 28.20 -4.64 -10.68
C LYS A 283 28.91 -3.29 -10.95
N VAL A 284 28.34 -2.45 -11.82
CA VAL A 284 28.88 -1.15 -12.22
C VAL A 284 28.38 0.01 -11.35
N SER A 285 27.27 -0.17 -10.63
CA SER A 285 26.68 0.85 -9.77
C SER A 285 26.75 0.42 -8.32
N LYS A 286 27.91 0.62 -7.69
CA LYS A 286 28.02 0.66 -6.22
C LYS A 286 27.39 1.97 -5.70
N MET A 287 26.23 2.33 -6.11
CA MET A 287 25.43 3.30 -5.39
C MET A 287 24.64 2.55 -4.33
N VAL A 288 25.32 2.23 -3.24
CA VAL A 288 24.66 2.05 -1.95
C VAL A 288 24.16 3.44 -1.57
N SER A 289 23.09 3.90 -2.22
CA SER A 289 22.29 4.94 -1.62
C SER A 289 21.59 4.27 -0.46
N PRO A 290 21.88 4.64 0.79
CA PRO A 290 21.13 4.17 1.94
C PRO A 290 19.76 4.86 1.92
N ARG A 291 19.03 4.67 0.82
CA ARG A 291 17.65 5.11 0.74
C ARG A 291 16.87 4.25 1.71
N PHE A 292 16.77 4.77 2.90
CA PHE A 292 15.98 4.24 4.01
C PHE A 292 14.47 4.20 3.66
N PHE A 293 14.10 4.40 2.42
CA PHE A 293 12.73 4.35 1.90
C PHE A 293 12.67 3.75 0.50
#